data_ac9bf74032c0a8c6b5d29494791b9536
#
_entry.id   ac9bf74032c0a8c6b5d29494791b9536
#
_cell.length_a   1.000
_cell.length_b   1.000
_cell.length_c   1.000
_cell.angle_alpha   90.00
_cell.angle_beta   90.00
_cell.angle_gamma   90.00
#
_symmetry.space_group_name_H-M   'P 1'
#
loop_
_entity.id
_entity.type
_entity.pdbx_description
1 polymer ?
#
loop_
_entity_poly.entity_id
_entity_poly.type
_entity_poly.pdbx_seq_one_letter_code
_entity_poly.pdbx_strand_id
1 'polypeptide(L)'
;MKKSLKVALVAICMVFAMSSFTKAQSKIGYINTNQLMDLLPEMKTLQTQMQAYQKTFADQYATMNSEYQSKGQKYEAGRSTMTDASRTAAEAELTDLQTRIKAFADNAQKQIEAKSNELLKPLTDKVRAAITAVAAEKGYAYVLDSGQVELLVSPAGDNLMAPVKTKLGLQ
;
A
#
# COMPACT_ATOMS: atom_id res chain seq x y z
N MET A 1 -14.04 67.69 -27.75
CA MET A 1 -14.26 67.11 -26.42
C MET A 1 -14.94 65.69 -26.45
N LYS A 2 -16.02 65.45 -27.22
CA LYS A 2 -16.69 64.11 -27.23
C LYS A 2 -15.89 62.98 -27.89
N LYS A 3 -14.98 63.27 -28.85
CA LYS A 3 -14.14 62.27 -29.52
C LYS A 3 -12.97 61.83 -28.65
N SER A 4 -12.34 62.74 -27.92
CA SER A 4 -11.24 62.43 -27.01
C SER A 4 -11.69 61.56 -25.80
N LEU A 5 -12.90 61.81 -25.31
CA LEU A 5 -13.49 61.03 -24.22
C LEU A 5 -13.78 59.57 -24.66
N LYS A 6 -14.22 59.36 -25.88
CA LYS A 6 -14.46 58.00 -26.45
C LYS A 6 -13.14 57.22 -26.63
N VAL A 7 -12.08 57.90 -27.08
CA VAL A 7 -10.75 57.28 -27.24
C VAL A 7 -10.16 56.91 -25.90
N ALA A 8 -10.31 57.74 -24.87
CA ALA A 8 -9.87 57.45 -23.51
C ALA A 8 -10.61 56.26 -22.90
N LEU A 9 -11.92 56.13 -23.15
CA LEU A 9 -12.72 55.01 -22.64
C LEU A 9 -12.34 53.69 -23.28
N VAL A 10 -12.05 53.66 -24.61
CA VAL A 10 -11.57 52.48 -25.31
C VAL A 10 -10.17 52.07 -24.87
N ALA A 11 -9.27 53.01 -24.58
CA ALA A 11 -7.93 52.73 -24.07
C ALA A 11 -7.99 52.08 -22.66
N ILE A 12 -8.88 52.60 -21.78
CA ILE A 12 -9.10 52.00 -20.46
C ILE A 12 -9.64 50.58 -20.54
N CYS A 13 -10.59 50.30 -21.45
CA CYS A 13 -11.11 48.94 -21.66
C CYS A 13 -10.04 47.99 -22.21
N MET A 14 -9.12 48.44 -23.08
CA MET A 14 -8.02 47.62 -23.57
C MET A 14 -6.98 47.26 -22.46
N VAL A 15 -6.71 48.19 -21.55
CA VAL A 15 -5.80 47.92 -20.40
C VAL A 15 -6.40 46.90 -19.45
N PHE A 16 -7.73 46.95 -19.22
CA PHE A 16 -8.42 45.94 -18.40
C PHE A 16 -8.50 44.55 -19.08
N ALA A 17 -8.58 44.49 -20.40
CA ALA A 17 -8.59 43.23 -21.12
C ALA A 17 -7.23 42.50 -21.13
N MET A 18 -6.12 43.23 -21.00
CA MET A 18 -4.76 42.63 -20.94
C MET A 18 -4.39 42.05 -19.56
N SER A 19 -5.12 42.40 -18.52
CA SER A 19 -4.82 41.95 -17.14
C SER A 19 -5.29 40.52 -16.86
N SER A 20 -5.99 39.86 -17.80
CA SER A 20 -6.62 38.54 -17.54
C SER A 20 -5.81 37.33 -17.98
N PHE A 21 -4.59 37.48 -18.50
CA PHE A 21 -3.70 36.38 -18.85
C PHE A 21 -2.67 36.08 -17.76
N THR A 22 -3.07 36.05 -16.51
CA THR A 22 -2.26 35.34 -15.50
C THR A 22 -2.37 33.86 -15.84
N LYS A 23 -1.33 33.29 -16.45
CA LYS A 23 -1.16 31.83 -16.50
C LYS A 23 -1.28 31.36 -15.07
N ALA A 24 -2.39 30.68 -14.75
CA ALA A 24 -2.52 30.02 -13.47
C ALA A 24 -1.37 29.00 -13.37
N GLN A 25 -0.30 29.34 -12.68
CA GLN A 25 0.80 28.43 -12.42
C GLN A 25 0.20 27.27 -11.62
N SER A 26 0.21 26.07 -12.21
CA SER A 26 -0.34 24.90 -11.54
C SER A 26 0.38 24.69 -10.23
N LYS A 27 -0.33 24.84 -9.12
CA LYS A 27 0.22 24.64 -7.78
C LYS A 27 0.43 23.15 -7.56
N ILE A 28 1.66 22.76 -7.18
CA ILE A 28 2.05 21.38 -6.93
C ILE A 28 2.31 21.26 -5.43
N GLY A 29 1.63 20.32 -4.79
CA GLY A 29 1.87 19.96 -3.40
C GLY A 29 2.60 18.63 -3.29
N TYR A 30 3.02 18.29 -2.08
CA TYR A 30 3.59 16.98 -1.79
C TYR A 30 3.18 16.47 -0.42
N ILE A 31 3.22 15.15 -0.26
CA ILE A 31 2.95 14.47 1.01
C ILE A 31 3.68 13.12 1.00
N ASN A 32 4.17 12.70 2.16
CA ASN A 32 4.68 11.34 2.34
C ASN A 32 3.55 10.43 2.80
N THR A 33 3.01 9.63 1.88
CA THR A 33 1.88 8.73 2.19
C THR A 33 2.27 7.61 3.15
N ASN A 34 3.51 7.12 3.12
CA ASN A 34 3.98 6.09 4.05
C ASN A 34 3.95 6.63 5.49
N GLN A 35 4.53 7.81 5.73
CA GLN A 35 4.49 8.45 7.04
C GLN A 35 3.05 8.73 7.51
N LEU A 36 2.17 9.12 6.60
CA LEU A 36 0.77 9.35 6.93
C LEU A 36 0.04 8.07 7.30
N MET A 37 0.28 6.98 6.56
CA MET A 37 -0.28 5.65 6.86
C MET A 37 0.14 5.16 8.24
N ASP A 38 1.43 5.32 8.60
CA ASP A 38 1.96 4.91 9.91
C ASP A 38 1.30 5.62 11.08
N LEU A 39 0.76 6.82 10.86
CA LEU A 39 0.04 7.60 11.87
C LEU A 39 -1.41 7.16 12.06
N LEU A 40 -1.96 6.34 11.17
CA LEU A 40 -3.34 5.86 11.28
C LEU A 40 -3.47 4.82 12.40
N PRO A 41 -4.38 5.00 13.38
CA PRO A 41 -4.57 4.01 14.43
C PRO A 41 -5.03 2.65 13.88
N GLU A 42 -5.73 2.64 12.76
CA GLU A 42 -6.18 1.44 12.05
C GLU A 42 -5.00 0.58 11.58
N MET A 43 -3.83 1.16 11.31
CA MET A 43 -2.63 0.40 10.91
C MET A 43 -2.17 -0.57 11.99
N LYS A 44 -2.27 -0.17 13.28
CA LYS A 44 -1.95 -1.06 14.39
C LYS A 44 -2.89 -2.26 14.45
N THR A 45 -4.18 -2.02 14.22
CA THR A 45 -5.20 -3.09 14.16
C THR A 45 -4.92 -4.03 13.00
N LEU A 46 -4.60 -3.48 11.82
CA LEU A 46 -4.22 -4.24 10.63
C LEU A 46 -3.00 -5.12 10.91
N GLN A 47 -1.95 -4.56 11.50
CA GLN A 47 -0.73 -5.32 11.85
C GLN A 47 -1.06 -6.50 12.77
N THR A 48 -1.89 -6.28 13.80
CA THR A 48 -2.32 -7.35 14.72
C THR A 48 -3.10 -8.44 13.99
N GLN A 49 -4.03 -8.06 13.11
CA GLN A 49 -4.81 -9.00 12.31
C GLN A 49 -3.92 -9.80 11.36
N MET A 50 -2.96 -9.13 10.70
CA MET A 50 -2.02 -9.80 9.80
C MET A 50 -1.10 -10.77 10.54
N GLN A 51 -0.59 -10.39 11.73
CA GLN A 51 0.21 -11.29 12.56
C GLN A 51 -0.57 -12.54 12.98
N ALA A 52 -1.81 -12.37 13.43
CA ALA A 52 -2.68 -13.48 13.77
C ALA A 52 -2.96 -14.39 12.55
N TYR A 53 -3.24 -13.79 11.41
CA TYR A 53 -3.48 -14.52 10.17
C TYR A 53 -2.26 -15.30 9.69
N GLN A 54 -1.09 -14.68 9.67
CA GLN A 54 0.18 -15.35 9.33
C GLN A 54 0.52 -16.49 10.29
N LYS A 55 0.23 -16.30 11.59
CA LYS A 55 0.45 -17.32 12.59
C LYS A 55 -0.33 -18.60 12.31
N THR A 56 -1.56 -18.52 11.80
CA THR A 56 -2.33 -19.72 11.47
C THR A 56 -1.65 -20.58 10.42
N PHE A 57 -1.02 -19.97 9.41
CA PHE A 57 -0.26 -20.69 8.39
C PHE A 57 1.06 -21.21 8.93
N ALA A 58 1.75 -20.43 9.76
CA ALA A 58 3.02 -20.85 10.39
C ALA A 58 2.82 -22.09 11.28
N ASP A 59 1.77 -22.10 12.09
CA ASP A 59 1.44 -23.22 12.96
C ASP A 59 1.09 -24.50 12.15
N GLN A 60 0.32 -24.33 11.07
CA GLN A 60 -0.06 -25.45 10.20
C GLN A 60 1.15 -25.97 9.41
N TYR A 61 1.99 -25.09 8.91
CA TYR A 61 3.25 -25.44 8.24
C TYR A 61 4.20 -26.21 9.19
N ALA A 62 4.32 -25.74 10.44
CA ALA A 62 5.13 -26.43 11.45
C ALA A 62 4.59 -27.84 11.76
N THR A 63 3.27 -28.00 11.83
CA THR A 63 2.62 -29.30 12.01
C THR A 63 2.94 -30.25 10.87
N MET A 64 2.79 -29.80 9.61
CA MET A 64 3.08 -30.61 8.43
C MET A 64 4.56 -31.02 8.35
N ASN A 65 5.49 -30.10 8.69
CA ASN A 65 6.92 -30.41 8.76
C ASN A 65 7.25 -31.41 9.87
N SER A 66 6.62 -31.28 11.04
CA SER A 66 6.79 -32.25 12.15
C SER A 66 6.32 -33.65 11.74
N GLU A 67 5.20 -33.73 11.02
CA GLU A 67 4.72 -35.01 10.47
C GLU A 67 5.73 -35.60 9.47
N TYR A 68 6.22 -34.79 8.53
CA TYR A 68 7.22 -35.21 7.55
C TYR A 68 8.49 -35.71 8.23
N GLN A 69 9.02 -34.99 9.21
CA GLN A 69 10.21 -35.40 9.97
C GLN A 69 9.98 -36.70 10.74
N SER A 70 8.84 -36.84 11.41
CA SER A 70 8.48 -38.05 12.14
C SER A 70 8.38 -39.28 11.23
N LYS A 71 7.74 -39.13 10.05
CA LYS A 71 7.65 -40.19 9.06
C LYS A 71 9.01 -40.53 8.46
N GLY A 72 9.84 -39.53 8.17
CA GLY A 72 11.21 -39.71 7.69
C GLY A 72 12.07 -40.48 8.68
N GLN A 73 12.01 -40.11 9.96
CA GLN A 73 12.74 -40.83 11.02
C GLN A 73 12.28 -42.29 11.16
N LYS A 74 10.97 -42.55 11.11
CA LYS A 74 10.43 -43.95 11.13
C LYS A 74 10.87 -44.74 9.92
N TYR A 75 10.86 -44.10 8.74
CA TYR A 75 11.34 -44.74 7.52
C TYR A 75 12.81 -45.13 7.63
N GLU A 76 13.68 -44.20 8.04
CA GLU A 76 15.12 -44.49 8.17
C GLU A 76 15.41 -45.57 9.22
N ALA A 77 14.72 -45.55 10.36
CA ALA A 77 14.88 -46.55 11.41
C ALA A 77 14.42 -47.97 10.99
N GLY A 78 13.38 -48.03 10.15
CA GLY A 78 12.82 -49.33 9.71
C GLY A 78 13.31 -49.84 8.34
N ARG A 79 14.00 -49.00 7.58
CA ARG A 79 14.35 -49.24 6.17
C ARG A 79 15.01 -50.57 5.89
N SER A 80 15.93 -51.02 6.78
CA SER A 80 16.67 -52.28 6.62
C SER A 80 15.82 -53.52 6.81
N THR A 81 14.68 -53.42 7.48
CA THR A 81 13.76 -54.53 7.80
C THR A 81 12.48 -54.49 6.99
N MET A 82 12.25 -53.43 6.22
CA MET A 82 11.07 -53.25 5.36
C MET A 82 11.14 -54.19 4.15
N THR A 83 9.96 -54.69 3.72
CA THR A 83 9.79 -55.27 2.42
C THR A 83 9.90 -54.19 1.32
N ASP A 84 10.21 -54.60 0.08
CA ASP A 84 10.30 -53.62 -1.02
C ASP A 84 8.97 -52.85 -1.24
N ALA A 85 7.83 -53.56 -1.12
CA ALA A 85 6.52 -52.93 -1.19
C ALA A 85 6.29 -51.87 -0.09
N SER A 86 6.67 -52.20 1.15
CA SER A 86 6.53 -51.25 2.29
C SER A 86 7.47 -50.05 2.15
N ARG A 87 8.67 -50.28 1.62
CA ARG A 87 9.63 -49.22 1.34
C ARG A 87 9.10 -48.26 0.28
N THR A 88 8.65 -48.79 -0.85
CA THR A 88 8.06 -47.99 -1.92
C THR A 88 6.84 -47.16 -1.45
N ALA A 89 5.98 -47.78 -0.61
CA ALA A 89 4.83 -47.07 -0.06
C ALA A 89 5.26 -45.91 0.88
N ALA A 90 6.25 -46.12 1.75
CA ALA A 90 6.74 -45.08 2.66
C ALA A 90 7.43 -43.94 1.88
N GLU A 91 8.22 -44.24 0.86
CA GLU A 91 8.87 -43.26 -0.03
C GLU A 91 7.82 -42.39 -0.77
N ALA A 92 6.78 -43.07 -1.30
CA ALA A 92 5.67 -42.37 -1.94
C ALA A 92 4.92 -41.43 -0.97
N GLU A 93 4.68 -41.89 0.27
CA GLU A 93 4.03 -41.06 1.30
C GLU A 93 4.87 -39.82 1.68
N LEU A 94 6.19 -40.01 1.83
CA LEU A 94 7.10 -38.90 2.10
C LEU A 94 7.13 -37.88 0.94
N THR A 95 7.15 -38.39 -0.29
CA THR A 95 7.13 -37.55 -1.50
C THR A 95 5.80 -36.78 -1.62
N ASP A 96 4.66 -37.42 -1.35
CA ASP A 96 3.35 -36.76 -1.33
C ASP A 96 3.31 -35.68 -0.29
N LEU A 97 3.74 -35.98 0.94
CA LEU A 97 3.74 -35.01 2.03
C LEU A 97 4.65 -33.81 1.72
N GLN A 98 5.82 -34.04 1.13
CA GLN A 98 6.71 -32.94 0.69
C GLN A 98 6.04 -32.07 -0.38
N THR A 99 5.35 -32.68 -1.34
CA THR A 99 4.60 -31.97 -2.37
C THR A 99 3.47 -31.13 -1.77
N ARG A 100 2.74 -31.70 -0.80
CA ARG A 100 1.67 -30.98 -0.08
C ARG A 100 2.20 -29.83 0.76
N ILE A 101 3.34 -30.01 1.44
CA ILE A 101 3.99 -28.91 2.20
C ILE A 101 4.35 -27.75 1.28
N LYS A 102 4.94 -28.05 0.11
CA LYS A 102 5.27 -27.03 -0.88
C LYS A 102 4.02 -26.31 -1.40
N ALA A 103 3.01 -27.07 -1.81
CA ALA A 103 1.76 -26.50 -2.31
C ALA A 103 1.05 -25.65 -1.24
N PHE A 104 1.10 -26.07 0.02
CA PHE A 104 0.57 -25.32 1.15
C PHE A 104 1.32 -23.99 1.34
N ALA A 105 2.66 -24.00 1.31
CA ALA A 105 3.48 -22.79 1.45
C ALA A 105 3.18 -21.79 0.31
N ASP A 106 3.11 -22.24 -0.94
CA ASP A 106 2.79 -21.43 -2.09
C ASP A 106 1.36 -20.81 -2.00
N ASN A 107 0.40 -21.59 -1.49
CA ASN A 107 -0.97 -21.13 -1.27
C ASN A 107 -1.03 -20.14 -0.11
N ALA A 108 -0.37 -20.41 1.01
CA ALA A 108 -0.33 -19.54 2.17
C ALA A 108 0.22 -18.14 1.80
N GLN A 109 1.29 -18.11 1.01
CA GLN A 109 1.87 -16.85 0.53
C GLN A 109 0.84 -16.01 -0.24
N LYS A 110 0.11 -16.64 -1.16
CA LYS A 110 -0.93 -15.97 -1.95
C LYS A 110 -2.08 -15.46 -1.07
N GLN A 111 -2.50 -16.26 -0.09
CA GLN A 111 -3.58 -15.87 0.82
C GLN A 111 -3.16 -14.72 1.75
N ILE A 112 -1.92 -14.73 2.25
CA ILE A 112 -1.37 -13.64 3.06
C ILE A 112 -1.30 -12.34 2.26
N GLU A 113 -0.84 -12.40 1.01
CA GLU A 113 -0.81 -11.24 0.12
C GLU A 113 -2.21 -10.70 -0.19
N ALA A 114 -3.14 -11.58 -0.54
CA ALA A 114 -4.53 -11.21 -0.80
C ALA A 114 -5.17 -10.56 0.43
N LYS A 115 -4.96 -11.12 1.63
CA LYS A 115 -5.47 -10.57 2.89
C LYS A 115 -4.84 -9.22 3.22
N SER A 116 -3.56 -9.04 2.98
CA SER A 116 -2.86 -7.76 3.15
C SER A 116 -3.49 -6.69 2.24
N ASN A 117 -3.70 -7.00 0.97
CA ASN A 117 -4.30 -6.07 0.02
C ASN A 117 -5.76 -5.74 0.39
N GLU A 118 -6.53 -6.73 0.83
CA GLU A 118 -7.91 -6.55 1.31
C GLU A 118 -7.97 -5.55 2.47
N LEU A 119 -7.07 -5.69 3.44
CA LEU A 119 -7.05 -4.85 4.64
C LEU A 119 -6.45 -3.46 4.38
N LEU A 120 -5.45 -3.36 3.50
CA LEU A 120 -4.81 -2.08 3.16
C LEU A 120 -5.66 -1.20 2.25
N LYS A 121 -6.45 -1.81 1.35
CA LYS A 121 -7.21 -1.07 0.35
C LYS A 121 -8.11 0.01 0.96
N PRO A 122 -8.97 -0.26 1.97
CA PRO A 122 -9.84 0.77 2.55
C PRO A 122 -9.05 1.91 3.22
N LEU A 123 -7.90 1.62 3.81
CA LEU A 123 -7.04 2.65 4.42
C LEU A 123 -6.40 3.54 3.35
N THR A 124 -5.89 2.93 2.29
CA THR A 124 -5.33 3.65 1.15
C THR A 124 -6.38 4.54 0.48
N ASP A 125 -7.59 4.03 0.28
CA ASP A 125 -8.69 4.79 -0.29
C ASP A 125 -9.10 5.97 0.61
N LYS A 126 -9.17 5.77 1.94
CA LYS A 126 -9.43 6.81 2.95
C LYS A 126 -8.37 7.93 2.89
N VAL A 127 -7.10 7.55 2.86
CA VAL A 127 -5.98 8.51 2.77
C VAL A 127 -6.02 9.28 1.46
N ARG A 128 -6.22 8.58 0.35
CA ARG A 128 -6.33 9.21 -0.98
C ARG A 128 -7.49 10.21 -1.05
N ALA A 129 -8.64 9.85 -0.51
CA ALA A 129 -9.80 10.75 -0.46
C ALA A 129 -9.50 12.02 0.35
N ALA A 130 -8.83 11.90 1.50
CA ALA A 130 -8.43 13.03 2.32
C ALA A 130 -7.42 13.94 1.61
N ILE A 131 -6.41 13.36 0.95
CA ILE A 131 -5.43 14.11 0.15
C ILE A 131 -6.12 14.87 -0.98
N THR A 132 -7.00 14.20 -1.72
CA THR A 132 -7.74 14.81 -2.84
C THR A 132 -8.61 15.98 -2.36
N ALA A 133 -9.32 15.82 -1.25
CA ALA A 133 -10.14 16.86 -0.67
C ALA A 133 -9.30 18.09 -0.26
N VAL A 134 -8.19 17.88 0.44
CA VAL A 134 -7.28 18.96 0.87
C VAL A 134 -6.62 19.63 -0.33
N ALA A 135 -6.23 18.86 -1.35
CA ALA A 135 -5.67 19.43 -2.58
C ALA A 135 -6.67 20.36 -3.27
N ALA A 136 -7.92 19.93 -3.41
CA ALA A 136 -8.98 20.75 -3.99
C ALA A 136 -9.26 22.03 -3.16
N GLU A 137 -9.38 21.90 -1.82
CA GLU A 137 -9.62 23.01 -0.91
C GLU A 137 -8.50 24.08 -0.97
N LYS A 138 -7.25 23.66 -1.21
CA LYS A 138 -6.08 24.54 -1.24
C LYS A 138 -5.63 24.94 -2.65
N GLY A 139 -6.35 24.50 -3.69
CA GLY A 139 -6.08 24.84 -5.09
C GLY A 139 -4.82 24.18 -5.66
N TYR A 140 -4.43 23.04 -5.16
CA TYR A 140 -3.36 22.24 -5.76
C TYR A 140 -3.88 21.46 -6.98
N ALA A 141 -3.18 21.59 -8.11
CA ALA A 141 -3.49 20.85 -9.32
C ALA A 141 -2.90 19.43 -9.30
N TYR A 142 -1.76 19.27 -8.63
CA TYR A 142 -1.06 18.00 -8.46
C TYR A 142 -0.55 17.86 -7.03
N VAL A 143 -0.51 16.59 -6.57
CA VAL A 143 0.15 16.22 -5.31
C VAL A 143 1.09 15.07 -5.58
N LEU A 144 2.36 15.24 -5.24
CA LEU A 144 3.41 14.22 -5.38
C LEU A 144 3.54 13.43 -4.08
N ASP A 145 3.69 12.11 -4.22
CA ASP A 145 4.01 11.27 -3.07
C ASP A 145 5.52 11.23 -2.83
N SER A 146 5.99 12.00 -1.86
CA SER A 146 7.40 12.02 -1.48
C SER A 146 7.89 10.76 -0.76
N GLY A 147 7.00 9.82 -0.45
CA GLY A 147 7.36 8.48 0.01
C GLY A 147 7.75 7.53 -1.13
N GLN A 148 7.37 7.88 -2.38
CA GLN A 148 7.65 7.07 -3.58
C GLN A 148 8.70 7.70 -4.50
N VAL A 149 8.83 9.03 -4.47
CA VAL A 149 9.80 9.78 -5.29
C VAL A 149 10.62 10.71 -4.42
N GLU A 150 11.91 10.82 -4.72
CA GLU A 150 12.78 11.79 -4.06
C GLU A 150 12.52 13.19 -4.62
N LEU A 151 12.21 14.12 -3.74
CA LEU A 151 12.06 15.54 -4.07
C LEU A 151 13.32 16.30 -3.67
N LEU A 152 14.13 16.70 -4.63
CA LEU A 152 15.36 17.46 -4.38
C LEU A 152 15.09 18.85 -3.77
N VAL A 153 13.94 19.45 -4.13
CA VAL A 153 13.46 20.73 -3.60
C VAL A 153 11.98 20.57 -3.26
N SER A 154 11.62 20.86 -2.02
CA SER A 154 10.25 20.73 -1.53
C SER A 154 9.94 21.88 -0.56
N PRO A 155 9.34 22.99 -1.04
CA PRO A 155 8.98 24.11 -0.19
C PRO A 155 8.02 23.70 0.94
N ALA A 156 8.32 24.07 2.18
CA ALA A 156 7.53 23.65 3.35
C ALA A 156 6.05 24.08 3.25
N GLY A 157 5.76 25.19 2.57
CA GLY A 157 4.40 25.68 2.35
C GLY A 157 3.52 24.78 1.48
N ASP A 158 4.14 23.89 0.69
CA ASP A 158 3.46 22.97 -0.22
C ASP A 158 3.35 21.55 0.36
N ASN A 159 3.76 21.34 1.61
CA ASN A 159 3.59 20.08 2.33
C ASN A 159 2.15 19.96 2.85
N LEU A 160 1.46 18.91 2.41
CA LEU A 160 0.07 18.65 2.76
C LEU A 160 -0.10 17.75 4.00
N MET A 161 0.99 17.33 4.66
CA MET A 161 0.93 16.44 5.81
C MET A 161 0.02 16.98 6.92
N ALA A 162 0.26 18.21 7.38
CA ALA A 162 -0.51 18.77 8.49
C ALA A 162 -2.02 18.94 8.17
N PRO A 163 -2.41 19.55 7.04
CA PRO A 163 -3.84 19.68 6.74
C PRO A 163 -4.52 18.33 6.44
N VAL A 164 -3.83 17.35 5.87
CA VAL A 164 -4.39 16.01 5.65
C VAL A 164 -4.54 15.25 6.97
N LYS A 165 -3.59 15.36 7.90
CA LYS A 165 -3.75 14.83 9.28
C LYS A 165 -5.01 15.38 9.92
N THR A 166 -5.19 16.69 9.89
CA THR A 166 -6.40 17.35 10.45
C THR A 166 -7.67 16.81 9.78
N LYS A 167 -7.67 16.63 8.45
CA LYS A 167 -8.81 16.09 7.69
C LYS A 167 -9.14 14.64 8.08
N LEU A 168 -8.13 13.86 8.47
CA LEU A 168 -8.29 12.47 8.94
C LEU A 168 -8.60 12.37 10.43
N GLY A 169 -8.62 13.49 11.17
CA GLY A 169 -8.82 13.52 12.62
C GLY A 169 -7.60 13.03 13.42
N LEU A 170 -6.42 13.08 12.82
CA LEU A 170 -5.15 12.74 13.49
C LEU A 170 -4.57 13.97 14.17
N GLN A 171 -4.06 13.78 15.39
CA GLN A 171 -3.39 14.81 16.17
C GLN A 171 -1.89 14.86 15.87
#